data_e16c12c2e88a9d33d1a135e530843e19
#
_entry.id   e16c12c2e88a9d33d1a135e530843e19
#
_cell.length_a   1.000
_cell.length_b   1.000
_cell.length_c   1.000
_cell.angle_alpha   90.00
_cell.angle_beta   90.00
_cell.angle_gamma   90.00
#
_symmetry.space_group_name_H-M   'P 1'
#
loop_
_entity.id
_entity.type
_entity.pdbx_description
1 polymer ?
#
loop_
_entity_poly.entity_id
_entity_poly.type
_entity_poly.pdbx_seq_one_letter_code
_entity_poly.pdbx_strand_id
1 'polypeptide(L)'
;MYPGVELRLYRYVAVLAEELNFTRAALRLHVAQPSLSKQIRDLENYLGAQLFERTKRDVRLTAAGEAFTAEARLTLFHADRAVQGARAAKGQYRGPWSIGYSPLIDLRILSKVRGHLASTHPAADVRLVSAHTSEQADGLVRGTLHAGLVILPIREQSLTCEGLYREALVLALPAGHPLATKDTVQITDLDEIPLATIRGDIEPRFGEDLNRIFGVARVRPRIAQQATTQAEVLELVLESGFLAGLIMPWAQHPAREGIVFRRLVDEFLTAEVGLAYLRDNGSPILKSLRKFLIDVFQPLSPESGWPERRARQMTLF
;
A
#
# COMPACT_ATOMS: atom_id res chain seq x y z
N MET A 1 0.55 19.64 30.55
CA MET A 1 1.99 19.43 30.86
C MET A 1 2.41 18.21 30.06
N TYR A 2 3.39 18.34 29.17
CA TYR A 2 3.87 17.18 28.38
C TYR A 2 4.59 16.23 29.35
N PRO A 3 4.35 14.91 29.24
CA PRO A 3 5.03 13.94 30.10
C PRO A 3 6.55 14.06 29.90
N GLY A 4 7.31 13.96 30.99
CA GLY A 4 8.75 14.17 31.02
C GLY A 4 9.59 13.06 30.34
N VAL A 5 9.03 12.33 29.37
CA VAL A 5 9.74 11.30 28.60
C VAL A 5 10.46 11.93 27.41
N GLU A 6 11.78 11.83 27.38
CA GLU A 6 12.60 12.37 26.30
C GLU A 6 12.48 11.55 25.01
N LEU A 7 12.51 12.20 23.84
CA LEU A 7 12.48 11.53 22.51
C LEU A 7 13.54 10.43 22.35
N ARG A 8 14.65 10.57 23.07
CA ARG A 8 15.70 9.55 23.08
C ARG A 8 15.19 8.21 23.61
N LEU A 9 14.34 8.21 24.63
CA LEU A 9 13.77 6.99 25.24
C LEU A 9 12.79 6.30 24.27
N TYR A 10 11.98 7.06 23.53
CA TYR A 10 11.14 6.51 22.47
C TYR A 10 11.99 5.78 21.41
N ARG A 11 13.12 6.37 21.01
CA ARG A 11 14.07 5.72 20.07
C ARG A 11 14.67 4.45 20.65
N TYR A 12 15.02 4.45 21.92
CA TYR A 12 15.57 3.26 22.60
C TYR A 12 14.58 2.10 22.59
N VAL A 13 13.33 2.37 22.95
CA VAL A 13 12.27 1.36 22.92
C VAL A 13 12.03 0.85 21.51
N ALA A 14 11.90 1.73 20.52
CA ALA A 14 11.64 1.36 19.13
C ALA A 14 12.75 0.43 18.58
N VAL A 15 14.03 0.79 18.79
CA VAL A 15 15.16 -0.02 18.32
C VAL A 15 15.27 -1.33 19.10
N LEU A 16 15.03 -1.33 20.41
CA LEU A 16 15.06 -2.56 21.20
C LEU A 16 13.91 -3.52 20.81
N ALA A 17 12.75 -2.98 20.46
CA ALA A 17 11.61 -3.75 19.95
C ALA A 17 11.89 -4.43 18.59
N GLU A 18 12.72 -3.81 17.75
CA GLU A 18 13.14 -4.40 16.48
C GLU A 18 14.20 -5.49 16.66
N GLU A 19 15.18 -5.24 17.56
CA GLU A 19 16.31 -6.14 17.75
C GLU A 19 16.00 -7.32 18.69
N LEU A 20 15.06 -7.12 19.61
CA LEU A 20 14.76 -8.07 20.73
C LEU A 20 16.03 -8.58 21.43
N ASN A 21 17.07 -7.73 21.45
CA ASN A 21 18.38 -8.04 22.01
C ASN A 21 19.06 -6.75 22.46
N PHE A 22 19.33 -6.62 23.76
CA PHE A 22 19.93 -5.42 24.34
C PHE A 22 21.33 -5.10 23.78
N THR A 23 22.15 -6.11 23.50
CA THR A 23 23.50 -5.90 22.96
C THR A 23 23.43 -5.38 21.53
N ARG A 24 22.62 -5.97 20.66
CA ARG A 24 22.45 -5.52 19.28
C ARG A 24 21.81 -4.12 19.23
N ALA A 25 20.76 -3.89 20.06
CA ALA A 25 20.14 -2.58 20.15
C ALA A 25 21.12 -1.50 20.61
N ALA A 26 21.95 -1.79 21.63
CA ALA A 26 22.95 -0.85 22.12
C ALA A 26 24.01 -0.53 21.05
N LEU A 27 24.49 -1.51 20.30
CA LEU A 27 25.39 -1.33 19.16
C LEU A 27 24.77 -0.43 18.10
N ARG A 28 23.53 -0.70 17.72
CA ARG A 28 22.80 0.10 16.71
C ARG A 28 22.52 1.53 17.17
N LEU A 29 22.34 1.72 18.48
CA LEU A 29 22.12 3.04 19.12
C LEU A 29 23.42 3.77 19.45
N HIS A 30 24.58 3.14 19.27
CA HIS A 30 25.91 3.66 19.64
C HIS A 30 25.99 4.03 21.14
N VAL A 31 25.44 3.19 22.01
CA VAL A 31 25.50 3.36 23.46
C VAL A 31 26.02 2.09 24.15
N ALA A 32 26.45 2.22 25.40
CA ALA A 32 26.83 1.05 26.20
C ALA A 32 25.58 0.26 26.62
N GLN A 33 25.62 -1.06 26.49
CA GLN A 33 24.49 -1.95 26.84
C GLN A 33 23.98 -1.74 28.29
N PRO A 34 24.83 -1.58 29.32
CA PRO A 34 24.36 -1.29 30.68
C PRO A 34 23.58 0.03 30.77
N SER A 35 23.99 1.06 30.00
CA SER A 35 23.29 2.35 29.94
C SER A 35 21.90 2.18 29.31
N LEU A 36 21.80 1.49 28.16
CA LEU A 36 20.50 1.20 27.55
C LEU A 36 19.58 0.44 28.52
N SER A 37 20.10 -0.62 29.15
CA SER A 37 19.31 -1.42 30.10
C SER A 37 18.82 -0.62 31.31
N LYS A 38 19.65 0.32 31.80
CA LYS A 38 19.27 1.23 32.88
C LYS A 38 18.16 2.20 32.43
N GLN A 39 18.33 2.84 31.27
CA GLN A 39 17.38 3.83 30.73
C GLN A 39 16.00 3.20 30.45
N ILE A 40 15.97 1.96 29.94
CA ILE A 40 14.69 1.25 29.74
C ILE A 40 14.04 0.94 31.08
N ARG A 41 14.80 0.48 32.08
CA ARG A 41 14.28 0.22 33.44
C ARG A 41 13.73 1.48 34.10
N ASP A 42 14.44 2.59 33.99
CA ASP A 42 14.01 3.88 34.54
C ASP A 42 12.70 4.34 33.88
N LEU A 43 12.54 4.13 32.56
CA LEU A 43 11.31 4.38 31.83
C LEU A 43 10.17 3.45 32.29
N GLU A 44 10.42 2.14 32.41
CA GLU A 44 9.44 1.16 32.92
C GLU A 44 8.96 1.53 34.33
N ASN A 45 9.86 1.96 35.19
CA ASN A 45 9.53 2.42 36.54
C ASN A 45 8.68 3.71 36.51
N TYR A 46 9.02 4.67 35.62
CA TYR A 46 8.25 5.89 35.43
C TYR A 46 6.82 5.61 34.93
N LEU A 47 6.67 4.63 34.02
CA LEU A 47 5.38 4.24 33.48
C LEU A 47 4.57 3.33 34.43
N GLY A 48 5.21 2.74 35.44
CA GLY A 48 4.59 1.73 36.30
C GLY A 48 4.25 0.44 35.57
N ALA A 49 4.87 0.17 34.41
CA ALA A 49 4.62 -0.99 33.57
C ALA A 49 5.91 -1.49 32.93
N GLN A 50 6.09 -2.80 32.87
CA GLN A 50 7.17 -3.41 32.12
C GLN A 50 6.84 -3.38 30.61
N LEU A 51 7.78 -2.91 29.80
CA LEU A 51 7.67 -2.92 28.34
C LEU A 51 8.29 -4.17 27.73
N PHE A 52 9.28 -4.76 28.40
CA PHE A 52 9.99 -5.95 27.95
C PHE A 52 10.04 -7.03 29.02
N GLU A 53 9.63 -8.23 28.64
CA GLU A 53 9.92 -9.44 29.41
C GLU A 53 11.33 -9.91 29.09
N ARG A 54 12.11 -10.21 30.16
CA ARG A 54 13.51 -10.63 30.06
C ARG A 54 13.67 -12.00 30.68
N THR A 55 14.04 -12.97 29.88
CA THR A 55 14.51 -14.25 30.36
C THR A 55 16.03 -14.37 30.16
N LYS A 56 16.65 -15.40 30.71
CA LYS A 56 18.09 -15.66 30.49
C LYS A 56 18.47 -15.86 29.01
N ARG A 57 17.47 -16.13 28.13
CA ARG A 57 17.71 -16.48 26.73
C ARG A 57 16.96 -15.60 25.73
N ASP A 58 15.98 -14.81 26.18
CA ASP A 58 15.05 -14.16 25.27
C ASP A 58 14.55 -12.82 25.83
N VAL A 59 14.27 -11.89 24.92
CA VAL A 59 13.64 -10.60 25.19
C VAL A 59 12.39 -10.51 24.33
N ARG A 60 11.22 -10.22 24.94
CA ARG A 60 9.95 -10.10 24.25
C ARG A 60 9.24 -8.82 24.68
N LEU A 61 8.40 -8.28 23.82
CA LEU A 61 7.49 -7.20 24.20
C LEU A 61 6.36 -7.75 25.10
N THR A 62 5.98 -6.97 26.08
CA THR A 62 4.70 -7.13 26.79
C THR A 62 3.59 -6.45 26.01
N ALA A 63 2.31 -6.63 26.38
CA ALA A 63 1.20 -5.88 25.81
C ALA A 63 1.39 -4.36 25.98
N ALA A 64 1.91 -3.91 27.14
CA ALA A 64 2.27 -2.51 27.38
C ALA A 64 3.43 -2.07 26.48
N GLY A 65 4.42 -2.95 26.23
CA GLY A 65 5.54 -2.72 25.33
C GLY A 65 5.09 -2.57 23.88
N GLU A 66 4.16 -3.39 23.41
CA GLU A 66 3.57 -3.28 22.06
C GLU A 66 2.85 -1.92 21.89
N ALA A 67 1.97 -1.58 22.84
CA ALA A 67 1.24 -0.31 22.81
C ALA A 67 2.20 0.89 22.84
N PHE A 68 3.18 0.90 23.75
CA PHE A 68 4.16 1.99 23.84
C PHE A 68 5.02 2.07 22.57
N THR A 69 5.45 0.94 22.01
CA THR A 69 6.28 0.92 20.80
C THR A 69 5.54 1.50 19.59
N ALA A 70 4.24 1.20 19.46
CA ALA A 70 3.41 1.78 18.39
C ALA A 70 3.40 3.30 18.47
N GLU A 71 3.10 3.87 19.65
CA GLU A 71 3.08 5.32 19.86
C GLU A 71 4.48 5.95 19.81
N ALA A 72 5.51 5.23 20.25
CA ALA A 72 6.90 5.69 20.16
C ALA A 72 7.33 5.91 18.71
N ARG A 73 6.97 5.01 17.82
CA ARG A 73 7.27 5.15 16.38
C ARG A 73 6.57 6.37 15.77
N LEU A 74 5.30 6.60 16.10
CA LEU A 74 4.54 7.78 15.68
C LEU A 74 5.18 9.07 16.19
N THR A 75 5.55 9.10 17.48
CA THR A 75 6.21 10.25 18.10
C THR A 75 7.51 10.59 17.40
N LEU A 76 8.35 9.59 17.11
CA LEU A 76 9.62 9.78 16.39
C LEU A 76 9.39 10.26 14.96
N PHE A 77 8.39 9.71 14.27
CA PHE A 77 8.00 10.15 12.94
C PHE A 77 7.55 11.61 12.92
N HIS A 78 6.69 12.02 13.88
CA HIS A 78 6.27 13.42 13.98
C HIS A 78 7.41 14.37 14.35
N ALA A 79 8.35 13.93 15.19
CA ALA A 79 9.55 14.69 15.49
C ALA A 79 10.43 14.90 14.26
N ASP A 80 10.66 13.86 13.46
CA ASP A 80 11.38 13.98 12.19
C ASP A 80 10.62 14.88 11.21
N ARG A 81 9.31 14.72 11.09
CA ARG A 81 8.46 15.62 10.28
C ARG A 81 8.62 17.09 10.64
N ALA A 82 8.69 17.41 11.93
CA ALA A 82 8.88 18.79 12.38
C ALA A 82 10.22 19.37 11.88
N VAL A 83 11.29 18.57 11.98
CA VAL A 83 12.62 18.94 11.47
C VAL A 83 12.59 19.10 9.95
N GLN A 84 11.99 18.14 9.23
CA GLN A 84 11.91 18.20 7.78
C GLN A 84 11.00 19.34 7.29
N GLY A 85 9.91 19.62 8.00
CA GLY A 85 9.03 20.75 7.72
C GLY A 85 9.77 22.09 7.81
N ALA A 86 10.57 22.27 8.85
CA ALA A 86 11.39 23.47 8.99
C ALA A 86 12.46 23.60 7.88
N ARG A 87 13.09 22.50 7.49
CA ARG A 87 14.05 22.46 6.37
C ARG A 87 13.36 22.73 5.02
N ALA A 88 12.19 22.13 4.80
CA ALA A 88 11.41 22.30 3.58
C ALA A 88 10.96 23.76 3.38
N ALA A 89 10.61 24.46 4.44
CA ALA A 89 10.27 25.90 4.39
C ALA A 89 11.42 26.76 3.87
N LYS A 90 12.66 26.27 3.96
CA LYS A 90 13.88 26.90 3.38
C LYS A 90 14.30 26.30 2.04
N GLY A 91 13.48 25.46 1.40
CA GLY A 91 13.86 24.73 0.18
C GLY A 91 14.94 23.68 0.37
N GLN A 92 15.23 23.27 1.61
CA GLN A 92 16.34 22.40 1.98
C GLN A 92 15.86 21.03 2.51
N TYR A 93 14.73 20.50 1.98
CA TYR A 93 14.34 19.14 2.36
C TYR A 93 15.46 18.16 2.00
N ARG A 94 15.96 17.44 3.01
CA ARG A 94 16.95 16.38 2.86
C ARG A 94 16.50 15.18 3.68
N GLY A 95 16.35 14.04 3.03
CA GLY A 95 16.01 12.80 3.70
C GLY A 95 15.23 11.85 2.81
N PRO A 96 15.06 10.60 3.22
CA PRO A 96 14.25 9.65 2.49
C PRO A 96 12.78 10.06 2.54
N TRP A 97 12.12 10.04 1.40
CA TRP A 97 10.69 10.24 1.27
C TRP A 97 10.08 9.04 0.58
N SER A 98 9.52 8.12 1.37
CA SER A 98 9.05 6.81 0.91
C SER A 98 7.60 6.90 0.45
N ILE A 99 7.34 6.43 -0.77
CA ILE A 99 6.02 6.26 -1.35
C ILE A 99 5.76 4.77 -1.51
N GLY A 100 4.73 4.26 -0.84
CA GLY A 100 4.23 2.93 -1.10
C GLY A 100 3.48 2.86 -2.43
N TYR A 101 3.48 1.72 -3.08
CA TYR A 101 2.61 1.46 -4.21
C TYR A 101 2.12 0.01 -4.22
N SER A 102 0.83 -0.19 -4.53
CA SER A 102 0.29 -1.53 -4.70
C SER A 102 0.84 -2.16 -5.99
N PRO A 103 1.24 -3.44 -5.97
CA PRO A 103 1.58 -4.19 -7.19
C PRO A 103 0.44 -4.28 -8.19
N LEU A 104 -0.78 -3.93 -7.78
CA LEU A 104 -1.97 -3.93 -8.64
C LEU A 104 -2.15 -2.64 -9.47
N ILE A 105 -1.32 -1.61 -9.27
CA ILE A 105 -1.39 -0.38 -10.07
C ILE A 105 -0.48 -0.43 -11.30
N ASP A 106 -0.76 0.43 -12.26
CA ASP A 106 0.09 0.59 -13.44
C ASP A 106 1.46 1.20 -13.08
N LEU A 107 2.52 0.43 -13.25
CA LEU A 107 3.88 0.83 -12.90
C LEU A 107 4.39 2.04 -13.72
N ARG A 108 3.78 2.35 -14.87
CA ARG A 108 4.11 3.55 -15.67
C ARG A 108 3.84 4.84 -14.89
N ILE A 109 2.88 4.82 -13.96
CA ILE A 109 2.61 5.96 -13.06
C ILE A 109 3.83 6.27 -12.20
N LEU A 110 4.55 5.25 -11.73
CA LEU A 110 5.71 5.42 -10.87
C LEU A 110 6.85 6.17 -11.54
N SER A 111 7.09 5.92 -12.83
CA SER A 111 8.09 6.64 -13.61
C SER A 111 7.74 8.13 -13.72
N LYS A 112 6.47 8.48 -13.91
CA LYS A 112 5.99 9.86 -13.94
C LYS A 112 6.10 10.53 -12.58
N VAL A 113 5.69 9.84 -11.50
CA VAL A 113 5.83 10.33 -10.12
C VAL A 113 7.29 10.61 -9.80
N ARG A 114 8.20 9.67 -10.13
CA ARG A 114 9.63 9.86 -9.93
C ARG A 114 10.16 11.06 -10.71
N GLY A 115 9.83 11.18 -12.00
CA GLY A 115 10.25 12.30 -12.85
C GLY A 115 9.78 13.65 -12.31
N HIS A 116 8.50 13.74 -11.90
CA HIS A 116 7.94 14.96 -11.31
C HIS A 116 8.66 15.35 -10.01
N LEU A 117 8.83 14.40 -9.10
CA LEU A 117 9.47 14.69 -7.82
C LEU A 117 10.97 15.00 -7.96
N ALA A 118 11.67 14.34 -8.89
CA ALA A 118 13.06 14.65 -9.18
C ALA A 118 13.24 16.08 -9.72
N SER A 119 12.31 16.57 -10.53
CA SER A 119 12.36 17.94 -11.06
C SER A 119 11.96 19.01 -10.05
N THR A 120 10.96 18.73 -9.20
CA THR A 120 10.41 19.72 -8.25
C THR A 120 11.10 19.70 -6.89
N HIS A 121 11.66 18.56 -6.48
CA HIS A 121 12.32 18.36 -5.20
C HIS A 121 13.64 17.57 -5.36
N PRO A 122 14.63 18.10 -6.10
CA PRO A 122 15.84 17.35 -6.46
C PRO A 122 16.72 16.97 -5.25
N ALA A 123 16.53 17.62 -4.11
CA ALA A 123 17.25 17.31 -2.88
C ALA A 123 16.59 16.18 -2.04
N ALA A 124 15.38 15.72 -2.43
CA ALA A 124 14.68 14.65 -1.74
C ALA A 124 15.15 13.27 -2.25
N ASP A 125 15.51 12.37 -1.32
CA ASP A 125 15.76 10.96 -1.64
C ASP A 125 14.41 10.22 -1.73
N VAL A 126 13.77 10.25 -2.90
CA VAL A 126 12.47 9.62 -3.14
C VAL A 126 12.63 8.12 -3.33
N ARG A 127 12.01 7.33 -2.45
CA ARG A 127 12.01 5.87 -2.49
C ARG A 127 10.63 5.34 -2.80
N LEU A 128 10.54 4.46 -3.78
CA LEU A 128 9.33 3.74 -4.14
C LEU A 128 9.39 2.35 -3.49
N VAL A 129 8.37 2.01 -2.70
CA VAL A 129 8.30 0.77 -1.92
C VAL A 129 7.09 -0.02 -2.40
N SER A 130 7.33 -1.20 -2.97
CA SER A 130 6.26 -2.13 -3.32
C SER A 130 5.67 -2.73 -2.05
N ALA A 131 4.38 -2.54 -1.84
CA ALA A 131 3.66 -3.07 -0.69
C ALA A 131 2.16 -3.14 -1.01
N HIS A 132 1.47 -4.14 -0.52
CA HIS A 132 0.02 -4.23 -0.65
C HIS A 132 -0.69 -3.15 0.16
N THR A 133 -1.95 -2.86 -0.17
CA THR A 133 -2.72 -1.76 0.43
C THR A 133 -2.76 -1.83 1.96
N SER A 134 -2.92 -3.01 2.55
CA SER A 134 -2.92 -3.21 4.00
C SER A 134 -1.57 -2.85 4.63
N GLU A 135 -0.47 -3.32 4.04
CA GLU A 135 0.89 -3.01 4.49
C GLU A 135 1.22 -1.52 4.35
N GLN A 136 0.72 -0.88 3.27
CA GLN A 136 0.87 0.55 3.07
C GLN A 136 0.10 1.35 4.13
N ALA A 137 -1.15 0.96 4.45
CA ALA A 137 -1.92 1.60 5.51
C ALA A 137 -1.18 1.54 6.85
N ASP A 138 -0.67 0.37 7.21
CA ASP A 138 0.17 0.17 8.38
C ASP A 138 1.47 1.02 8.33
N GLY A 139 2.12 1.05 7.17
CA GLY A 139 3.34 1.83 6.97
C GLY A 139 3.12 3.34 7.10
N LEU A 140 1.97 3.84 6.61
CA LEU A 140 1.56 5.23 6.74
C LEU A 140 1.29 5.60 8.21
N VAL A 141 0.54 4.75 8.92
CA VAL A 141 0.24 4.95 10.35
C VAL A 141 1.52 4.89 11.19
N ARG A 142 2.42 3.94 10.92
CA ARG A 142 3.71 3.82 11.61
C ARG A 142 4.75 4.84 11.17
N GLY A 143 4.48 5.63 10.12
CA GLY A 143 5.40 6.63 9.61
C GLY A 143 6.60 6.09 8.83
N THR A 144 6.59 4.83 8.42
CA THR A 144 7.60 4.25 7.52
C THR A 144 7.35 4.63 6.06
N LEU A 145 6.10 4.98 5.72
CA LEU A 145 5.70 5.56 4.45
C LEU A 145 5.15 6.98 4.66
N HIS A 146 5.35 7.84 3.68
CA HIS A 146 4.90 9.23 3.68
C HIS A 146 3.65 9.43 2.82
N ALA A 147 3.49 8.62 1.79
CA ALA A 147 2.33 8.53 0.91
C ALA A 147 2.19 7.10 0.37
N GLY A 148 1.02 6.73 -0.11
CA GLY A 148 0.78 5.43 -0.73
C GLY A 148 -0.15 5.55 -1.93
N LEU A 149 0.22 4.89 -3.03
CA LEU A 149 -0.66 4.61 -4.16
C LEU A 149 -1.33 3.27 -3.91
N VAL A 150 -2.61 3.29 -3.62
CA VAL A 150 -3.34 2.18 -3.00
C VAL A 150 -4.59 1.79 -3.80
N ILE A 151 -5.12 0.61 -3.54
CA ILE A 151 -6.46 0.22 -3.97
C ILE A 151 -7.45 0.63 -2.87
N LEU A 152 -8.43 1.45 -3.23
CA LEU A 152 -9.46 1.93 -2.31
C LEU A 152 -10.63 0.93 -2.20
N PRO A 153 -11.38 0.99 -1.08
CA PRO A 153 -11.25 1.89 0.07
C PRO A 153 -10.32 1.36 1.18
N ILE A 154 -9.76 2.30 1.95
CA ILE A 154 -9.04 2.01 3.21
C ILE A 154 -9.91 2.50 4.38
N ARG A 155 -10.05 1.68 5.44
CA ARG A 155 -10.84 2.01 6.64
C ARG A 155 -9.94 2.41 7.83
N GLU A 156 -9.01 3.33 7.60
CA GLU A 156 -8.13 3.84 8.65
C GLU A 156 -8.43 5.34 8.88
N GLN A 157 -8.93 5.69 10.06
CA GLN A 157 -9.42 7.04 10.35
C GLN A 157 -8.31 8.11 10.36
N SER A 158 -7.09 7.71 10.66
CA SER A 158 -5.92 8.61 10.67
C SER A 158 -5.44 8.98 9.27
N LEU A 159 -5.89 8.24 8.24
CA LEU A 159 -5.52 8.48 6.87
C LEU A 159 -6.54 9.35 6.13
N THR A 160 -6.03 10.15 5.21
CA THR A 160 -6.80 10.76 4.13
C THR A 160 -6.58 9.92 2.87
N CYS A 161 -7.67 9.55 2.21
CA CYS A 161 -7.64 8.80 0.97
C CYS A 161 -8.36 9.60 -0.11
N GLU A 162 -7.69 9.83 -1.23
CA GLU A 162 -8.22 10.57 -2.39
C GLU A 162 -8.25 9.64 -3.60
N GLY A 163 -9.43 9.42 -4.18
CA GLY A 163 -9.57 8.66 -5.42
C GLY A 163 -8.91 9.39 -6.59
N LEU A 164 -8.10 8.68 -7.36
CA LEU A 164 -7.42 9.21 -8.54
C LEU A 164 -8.11 8.76 -9.81
N TYR A 165 -8.35 7.47 -9.95
CA TYR A 165 -9.03 6.89 -11.11
C TYR A 165 -9.62 5.52 -10.78
N ARG A 166 -10.55 5.05 -11.63
CA ARG A 166 -11.12 3.71 -11.57
C ARG A 166 -10.75 2.92 -12.81
N GLU A 167 -10.52 1.64 -12.66
CA GLU A 167 -10.28 0.72 -13.75
C GLU A 167 -11.24 -0.47 -13.70
N ALA A 168 -11.88 -0.77 -14.84
CA ALA A 168 -12.64 -2.00 -14.99
C ALA A 168 -11.69 -3.18 -15.04
N LEU A 169 -12.01 -4.26 -14.34
CA LEU A 169 -11.26 -5.50 -14.42
C LEU A 169 -11.42 -6.14 -15.81
N VAL A 170 -10.44 -6.91 -16.19
CA VAL A 170 -10.48 -7.72 -17.42
C VAL A 170 -10.30 -9.19 -17.07
N LEU A 171 -10.85 -10.03 -17.92
CA LEU A 171 -10.72 -11.46 -17.82
C LEU A 171 -9.58 -11.93 -18.73
N ALA A 172 -8.59 -12.59 -18.15
CA ALA A 172 -7.54 -13.31 -18.85
C ALA A 172 -7.99 -14.76 -19.03
N LEU A 173 -7.96 -15.27 -20.24
CA LEU A 173 -8.46 -16.58 -20.61
C LEU A 173 -7.41 -17.34 -21.42
N PRO A 174 -7.26 -18.64 -21.23
CA PRO A 174 -6.54 -19.47 -22.20
C PRO A 174 -7.16 -19.31 -23.58
N ALA A 175 -6.37 -19.34 -24.65
CA ALA A 175 -6.88 -19.14 -26.03
C ALA A 175 -7.98 -20.14 -26.43
N GLY A 176 -7.96 -21.36 -25.87
CA GLY A 176 -8.97 -22.39 -26.10
C GLY A 176 -10.21 -22.31 -25.20
N HIS A 177 -10.29 -21.34 -24.29
CA HIS A 177 -11.40 -21.23 -23.35
C HIS A 177 -12.71 -20.84 -24.06
N PRO A 178 -13.89 -21.42 -23.70
CA PRO A 178 -15.15 -21.09 -24.38
C PRO A 178 -15.49 -19.60 -24.38
N LEU A 179 -15.22 -18.87 -23.29
CA LEU A 179 -15.43 -17.43 -23.20
C LEU A 179 -14.46 -16.61 -24.06
N ALA A 180 -13.37 -17.20 -24.56
CA ALA A 180 -12.43 -16.51 -25.43
C ALA A 180 -13.01 -16.20 -26.83
N THR A 181 -14.10 -16.86 -27.22
CA THR A 181 -14.81 -16.61 -28.49
C THR A 181 -15.73 -15.39 -28.44
N LYS A 182 -16.06 -14.90 -27.24
CA LYS A 182 -16.90 -13.71 -27.06
C LYS A 182 -16.07 -12.44 -27.21
N ASP A 183 -16.64 -11.38 -27.75
CA ASP A 183 -16.00 -10.05 -27.77
C ASP A 183 -15.97 -9.42 -26.38
N THR A 184 -17.05 -9.64 -25.62
CA THR A 184 -17.19 -9.17 -24.22
C THR A 184 -17.82 -10.27 -23.36
N VAL A 185 -17.52 -10.25 -22.07
CA VAL A 185 -18.03 -11.21 -21.08
C VAL A 185 -18.88 -10.46 -20.07
N GLN A 186 -20.04 -11.02 -19.72
CA GLN A 186 -20.88 -10.54 -18.64
C GLN A 186 -20.51 -11.24 -17.34
N ILE A 187 -20.81 -10.61 -16.21
CA ILE A 187 -20.57 -11.23 -14.91
C ILE A 187 -21.31 -12.57 -14.75
N THR A 188 -22.50 -12.68 -15.36
CA THR A 188 -23.31 -13.90 -15.36
C THR A 188 -22.64 -15.05 -16.13
N ASP A 189 -21.73 -14.78 -17.04
CA ASP A 189 -20.97 -15.80 -17.75
C ASP A 189 -19.90 -16.45 -16.85
N LEU A 190 -19.64 -15.87 -15.68
CA LEU A 190 -18.66 -16.40 -14.71
C LEU A 190 -19.28 -17.40 -13.72
N ASP A 191 -20.57 -17.71 -13.83
CA ASP A 191 -21.22 -18.69 -12.96
C ASP A 191 -20.58 -20.07 -13.11
N GLU A 192 -20.18 -20.69 -11.98
CA GLU A 192 -19.46 -21.96 -11.90
C GLU A 192 -18.10 -21.99 -12.65
N ILE A 193 -17.64 -20.87 -13.22
CA ILE A 193 -16.34 -20.81 -13.91
C ILE A 193 -15.22 -20.87 -12.86
N PRO A 194 -14.22 -21.73 -13.05
CA PRO A 194 -13.03 -21.77 -12.20
C PRO A 194 -12.16 -20.52 -12.42
N LEU A 195 -11.98 -19.73 -11.35
CA LEU A 195 -11.23 -18.47 -11.38
C LEU A 195 -9.89 -18.59 -10.66
N ALA A 196 -8.89 -17.90 -11.19
CA ALA A 196 -7.68 -17.49 -10.51
C ALA A 196 -7.78 -16.00 -10.13
N THR A 197 -7.52 -15.66 -8.87
CA THR A 197 -7.65 -14.28 -8.35
C THR A 197 -6.48 -13.92 -7.43
N ILE A 198 -6.36 -12.65 -7.09
CA ILE A 198 -5.48 -12.21 -6.02
C ILE A 198 -6.04 -12.66 -4.67
N ARG A 199 -5.18 -13.09 -3.76
CA ARG A 199 -5.54 -13.52 -2.39
C ARG A 199 -6.22 -12.40 -1.64
N GLY A 200 -7.33 -12.73 -1.00
CA GLY A 200 -8.13 -11.76 -0.25
C GLY A 200 -7.47 -11.24 1.04
N ASP A 201 -6.48 -11.96 1.61
CA ASP A 201 -5.71 -11.48 2.78
C ASP A 201 -4.64 -10.42 2.40
N ILE A 202 -4.25 -10.37 1.13
CA ILE A 202 -3.29 -9.39 0.59
C ILE A 202 -4.00 -8.08 0.22
N GLU A 203 -5.14 -8.18 -0.44
CA GLU A 203 -6.01 -7.05 -0.78
C GLU A 203 -7.45 -7.33 -0.27
N PRO A 204 -7.68 -7.26 1.06
CA PRO A 204 -8.92 -7.71 1.68
C PRO A 204 -10.16 -7.05 1.10
N ARG A 205 -10.06 -5.74 0.84
CA ARG A 205 -11.20 -4.98 0.29
C ARG A 205 -11.54 -5.37 -1.13
N PHE A 206 -10.53 -5.63 -1.94
CA PHE A 206 -10.76 -6.13 -3.30
C PHE A 206 -11.49 -7.48 -3.28
N GLY A 207 -11.09 -8.39 -2.40
CA GLY A 207 -11.76 -9.67 -2.21
C GLY A 207 -13.20 -9.52 -1.69
N GLU A 208 -13.43 -8.65 -0.69
CA GLU A 208 -14.77 -8.34 -0.17
C GLU A 208 -15.68 -7.74 -1.24
N ASP A 209 -15.17 -6.80 -2.03
CA ASP A 209 -15.93 -6.16 -3.10
C ASP A 209 -16.28 -7.15 -4.22
N LEU A 210 -15.37 -8.03 -4.62
CA LEU A 210 -15.65 -9.11 -5.56
C LEU A 210 -16.77 -10.02 -5.04
N ASN A 211 -16.67 -10.49 -3.80
CA ASN A 211 -17.68 -11.36 -3.19
C ASN A 211 -19.05 -10.67 -3.12
N ARG A 212 -19.08 -9.38 -2.78
CA ARG A 212 -20.31 -8.59 -2.76
C ARG A 212 -20.93 -8.47 -4.16
N ILE A 213 -20.11 -8.19 -5.17
CA ILE A 213 -20.57 -8.02 -6.55
C ILE A 213 -21.10 -9.34 -7.09
N PHE A 214 -20.40 -10.45 -6.89
CA PHE A 214 -20.87 -11.78 -7.28
C PHE A 214 -22.18 -12.14 -6.56
N GLY A 215 -22.32 -11.79 -5.27
CA GLY A 215 -23.54 -12.00 -4.50
C GLY A 215 -24.74 -11.22 -5.05
N VAL A 216 -24.54 -9.93 -5.41
CA VAL A 216 -25.59 -9.10 -6.03
C VAL A 216 -25.99 -9.64 -7.40
N ALA A 217 -25.03 -10.06 -8.20
CA ALA A 217 -25.26 -10.67 -9.52
C ALA A 217 -25.83 -12.09 -9.44
N ARG A 218 -25.87 -12.69 -8.25
CA ARG A 218 -26.26 -14.10 -8.02
C ARG A 218 -25.41 -15.09 -8.81
N VAL A 219 -24.12 -14.77 -8.95
CA VAL A 219 -23.11 -15.57 -9.64
C VAL A 219 -22.21 -16.22 -8.61
N ARG A 220 -21.84 -17.46 -8.79
CA ARG A 220 -20.98 -18.23 -7.89
C ARG A 220 -19.75 -18.78 -8.62
N PRO A 221 -18.80 -17.94 -8.99
CA PRO A 221 -17.59 -18.44 -9.60
C PRO A 221 -16.82 -19.31 -8.58
N ARG A 222 -16.17 -20.34 -9.07
CA ARG A 222 -15.36 -21.21 -8.23
C ARG A 222 -13.94 -20.65 -8.15
N ILE A 223 -13.57 -20.07 -7.02
CA ILE A 223 -12.17 -19.64 -6.79
C ILE A 223 -11.30 -20.90 -6.68
N ALA A 224 -10.65 -21.28 -7.76
CA ALA A 224 -9.86 -22.49 -7.87
C ALA A 224 -8.40 -22.27 -7.46
N GLN A 225 -7.84 -21.08 -7.73
CA GLN A 225 -6.49 -20.71 -7.38
C GLN A 225 -6.40 -19.26 -6.90
N GLN A 226 -5.45 -19.00 -6.02
CA GLN A 226 -5.17 -17.66 -5.52
C GLN A 226 -3.68 -17.34 -5.62
N ALA A 227 -3.36 -16.15 -6.08
CA ALA A 227 -2.02 -15.65 -6.32
C ALA A 227 -1.72 -14.40 -5.49
N THR A 228 -0.46 -14.04 -5.38
CA THR A 228 0.00 -12.83 -4.69
C THR A 228 0.17 -11.66 -5.66
N THR A 229 0.40 -11.95 -6.95
CA THR A 229 0.62 -10.96 -8.00
C THR A 229 -0.22 -11.27 -9.23
N GLN A 230 -0.47 -10.25 -10.06
CA GLN A 230 -1.16 -10.45 -11.34
C GLN A 230 -0.35 -11.29 -12.33
N ALA A 231 0.97 -11.23 -12.25
CA ALA A 231 1.83 -12.08 -13.05
C ALA A 231 1.60 -13.57 -12.75
N GLU A 232 1.49 -13.92 -11.45
CA GLU A 232 1.15 -15.29 -11.03
C GLU A 232 -0.26 -15.70 -11.49
N VAL A 233 -1.25 -14.79 -11.45
CA VAL A 233 -2.58 -15.10 -12.01
C VAL A 233 -2.48 -15.47 -13.50
N LEU A 234 -1.70 -14.72 -14.26
CA LEU A 234 -1.51 -15.00 -15.69
C LEU A 234 -0.78 -16.34 -15.94
N GLU A 235 0.22 -16.68 -15.12
CA GLU A 235 0.87 -17.99 -15.19
C GLU A 235 -0.11 -19.13 -14.89
N LEU A 236 -0.91 -18.99 -13.82
CA LEU A 236 -1.93 -19.99 -13.47
C LEU A 236 -2.96 -20.20 -14.60
N VAL A 237 -3.37 -19.11 -15.27
CA VAL A 237 -4.25 -19.17 -16.44
C VAL A 237 -3.60 -19.96 -17.57
N LEU A 238 -2.33 -19.67 -17.86
CA LEU A 238 -1.58 -20.31 -18.94
C LEU A 238 -1.33 -21.80 -18.68
N GLU A 239 -0.84 -22.13 -17.48
CA GLU A 239 -0.48 -23.49 -17.10
C GLU A 239 -1.70 -24.42 -16.98
N SER A 240 -2.82 -23.89 -16.48
CA SER A 240 -4.03 -24.70 -16.30
C SER A 240 -4.72 -25.05 -17.61
N GLY A 241 -4.68 -24.15 -18.59
CA GLY A 241 -5.42 -24.26 -19.84
C GLY A 241 -6.97 -24.10 -19.72
N PHE A 242 -7.50 -23.90 -18.50
CA PHE A 242 -8.96 -23.80 -18.26
C PHE A 242 -9.37 -22.76 -17.21
N LEU A 243 -8.43 -22.22 -16.41
CA LEU A 243 -8.75 -21.17 -15.43
C LEU A 243 -8.95 -19.82 -16.13
N ALA A 244 -9.95 -19.07 -15.68
CA ALA A 244 -10.10 -17.67 -16.04
C ALA A 244 -9.43 -16.81 -14.95
N GLY A 245 -8.62 -15.83 -15.36
CA GLY A 245 -7.93 -14.92 -14.44
C GLY A 245 -8.62 -13.55 -14.38
N LEU A 246 -8.95 -13.07 -13.18
CA LEU A 246 -9.47 -11.71 -13.01
C LEU A 246 -8.33 -10.76 -12.66
N ILE A 247 -8.05 -9.80 -13.55
CA ILE A 247 -6.86 -8.94 -13.48
C ILE A 247 -7.18 -7.46 -13.77
N MET A 248 -6.24 -6.59 -13.40
CA MET A 248 -6.25 -5.18 -13.80
C MET A 248 -5.88 -5.02 -15.28
N PRO A 249 -6.47 -4.04 -15.99
CA PRO A 249 -6.27 -3.90 -17.44
C PRO A 249 -4.83 -3.72 -17.89
N TRP A 250 -3.99 -3.05 -17.09
CA TRP A 250 -2.59 -2.82 -17.43
C TRP A 250 -1.76 -4.11 -17.51
N ALA A 251 -2.19 -5.17 -16.81
CA ALA A 251 -1.50 -6.47 -16.83
C ALA A 251 -1.65 -7.21 -18.18
N GLN A 252 -2.46 -6.69 -19.11
CA GLN A 252 -2.54 -7.18 -20.50
C GLN A 252 -1.25 -6.90 -21.30
N HIS A 253 -0.40 -6.00 -20.81
CA HIS A 253 0.81 -5.59 -21.50
C HIS A 253 2.08 -5.97 -20.73
N PRO A 254 3.07 -6.57 -21.41
CA PRO A 254 3.00 -7.01 -22.81
C PRO A 254 2.03 -8.18 -23.00
N ALA A 255 1.47 -8.29 -24.20
CA ALA A 255 0.61 -9.42 -24.56
C ALA A 255 1.37 -10.76 -24.39
N ARG A 256 0.68 -11.77 -23.85
CA ARG A 256 1.26 -13.11 -23.66
C ARG A 256 0.66 -14.08 -24.65
N GLU A 257 1.51 -14.83 -25.32
CA GLU A 257 1.07 -15.91 -26.22
C GLU A 257 0.27 -16.95 -25.41
N GLY A 258 -0.82 -17.42 -25.99
CA GLY A 258 -1.73 -18.39 -25.35
C GLY A 258 -2.78 -17.79 -24.41
N ILE A 259 -2.74 -16.46 -24.13
CA ILE A 259 -3.73 -15.77 -23.34
C ILE A 259 -4.53 -14.78 -24.19
N VAL A 260 -5.85 -14.84 -24.04
CA VAL A 260 -6.80 -13.90 -24.64
C VAL A 260 -7.44 -13.07 -23.54
N PHE A 261 -7.49 -11.75 -23.73
CA PHE A 261 -8.11 -10.84 -22.78
C PHE A 261 -9.51 -10.42 -23.23
N ARG A 262 -10.47 -10.43 -22.30
CA ARG A 262 -11.85 -10.01 -22.56
C ARG A 262 -12.30 -8.97 -21.55
N ARG A 263 -13.01 -7.98 -22.05
CA ARG A 263 -13.62 -6.96 -21.19
C ARG A 263 -14.83 -7.55 -20.48
N LEU A 264 -14.94 -7.23 -19.20
CA LEU A 264 -16.16 -7.40 -18.44
C LEU A 264 -17.01 -6.16 -18.67
N VAL A 265 -18.26 -6.35 -19.15
CA VAL A 265 -19.14 -5.22 -19.51
C VAL A 265 -19.88 -4.65 -18.31
N ASP A 266 -19.85 -5.33 -17.17
CA ASP A 266 -20.51 -4.88 -15.95
C ASP A 266 -19.71 -3.76 -15.28
N GLU A 267 -20.31 -2.59 -15.15
CA GLU A 267 -19.69 -1.38 -14.59
C GLU A 267 -19.28 -1.50 -13.11
N PHE A 268 -19.73 -2.58 -12.45
CA PHE A 268 -19.48 -2.79 -11.02
C PHE A 268 -18.13 -3.46 -10.71
N LEU A 269 -17.54 -4.17 -11.67
CA LEU A 269 -16.24 -4.84 -11.52
C LEU A 269 -15.09 -3.85 -11.78
N THR A 270 -14.95 -2.87 -10.90
CA THR A 270 -13.90 -1.85 -10.97
C THR A 270 -13.04 -1.85 -9.72
N ALA A 271 -11.77 -1.54 -9.87
CA ALA A 271 -10.89 -1.16 -8.78
C ALA A 271 -10.65 0.35 -8.82
N GLU A 272 -10.72 1.00 -7.67
CA GLU A 272 -10.40 2.42 -7.53
C GLU A 272 -8.98 2.57 -6.99
N VAL A 273 -8.14 3.24 -7.76
CA VAL A 273 -6.78 3.60 -7.35
C VAL A 273 -6.81 4.97 -6.70
N GLY A 274 -6.15 5.12 -5.57
CA GLY A 274 -6.12 6.37 -4.83
C GLY A 274 -4.76 6.68 -4.23
N LEU A 275 -4.65 7.91 -3.73
CA LEU A 275 -3.53 8.40 -2.93
C LEU A 275 -3.95 8.39 -1.45
N ALA A 276 -3.19 7.68 -0.62
CA ALA A 276 -3.37 7.65 0.83
C ALA A 276 -2.20 8.32 1.54
N TYR A 277 -2.49 9.05 2.61
CA TYR A 277 -1.49 9.72 3.44
C TYR A 277 -2.07 10.07 4.82
N LEU A 278 -1.21 10.32 5.82
CA LEU A 278 -1.68 10.80 7.13
C LEU A 278 -2.39 12.15 6.97
N ARG A 279 -3.55 12.28 7.63
CA ARG A 279 -4.42 13.48 7.54
C ARG A 279 -3.68 14.79 7.80
N ASP A 280 -2.78 14.80 8.77
CA ASP A 280 -2.02 15.99 9.16
C ASP A 280 -0.66 16.13 8.44
N ASN A 281 -0.50 15.45 7.32
CA ASN A 281 0.74 15.52 6.55
C ASN A 281 0.79 16.78 5.68
N GLY A 282 1.37 17.85 6.24
CA GLY A 282 1.57 19.15 5.57
C GLY A 282 2.83 19.22 4.69
N SER A 283 3.51 18.11 4.39
CA SER A 283 4.76 18.08 3.62
C SER A 283 4.63 18.78 2.25
N PRO A 284 5.56 19.67 1.87
CA PRO A 284 5.60 20.28 0.53
C PRO A 284 5.70 19.24 -0.59
N ILE A 285 6.43 18.13 -0.37
CA ILE A 285 6.57 17.04 -1.34
C ILE A 285 5.20 16.38 -1.56
N LEU A 286 4.44 16.12 -0.48
CA LEU A 286 3.08 15.57 -0.60
C LEU A 286 2.15 16.52 -1.37
N LYS A 287 2.21 17.82 -1.08
CA LYS A 287 1.40 18.82 -1.81
C LYS A 287 1.72 18.83 -3.30
N SER A 288 3.01 18.75 -3.64
CA SER A 288 3.48 18.68 -5.02
C SER A 288 3.02 17.39 -5.72
N LEU A 289 3.21 16.24 -5.05
CA LEU A 289 2.76 14.93 -5.56
C LEU A 289 1.25 14.90 -5.78
N ARG A 290 0.48 15.35 -4.78
CA ARG A 290 -0.99 15.41 -4.84
C ARG A 290 -1.48 16.24 -6.01
N LYS A 291 -0.95 17.47 -6.17
CA LYS A 291 -1.29 18.33 -7.30
C LYS A 291 -0.98 17.64 -8.63
N PHE A 292 0.22 17.08 -8.77
CA PHE A 292 0.63 16.38 -9.99
C PHE A 292 -0.31 15.21 -10.32
N LEU A 293 -0.66 14.37 -9.33
CA LEU A 293 -1.57 13.24 -9.57
C LEU A 293 -2.97 13.69 -9.94
N ILE A 294 -3.50 14.74 -9.31
CA ILE A 294 -4.80 15.32 -9.68
C ILE A 294 -4.76 15.87 -11.11
N ASP A 295 -3.68 16.59 -11.48
CA ASP A 295 -3.53 17.15 -12.83
C ASP A 295 -3.42 16.05 -13.89
N VAL A 296 -2.72 14.92 -13.58
CA VAL A 296 -2.57 13.78 -14.49
C VAL A 296 -3.87 13.01 -14.67
N PHE A 297 -4.60 12.74 -13.57
CA PHE A 297 -5.78 11.89 -13.61
C PHE A 297 -7.09 12.65 -13.73
N GLN A 298 -7.11 13.95 -13.55
CA GLN A 298 -8.31 14.81 -13.47
C GLN A 298 -9.41 14.14 -12.61
N PRO A 299 -9.85 14.72 -11.51
CA PRO A 299 -10.79 14.07 -10.61
C PRO A 299 -12.01 13.58 -11.39
N LEU A 300 -12.42 12.34 -11.12
CA LEU A 300 -13.62 11.75 -11.68
C LEU A 300 -14.80 12.64 -11.29
N SER A 301 -15.30 13.45 -12.22
CA SER A 301 -16.61 14.06 -12.03
C SER A 301 -17.66 12.95 -12.06
N PRO A 302 -18.67 12.97 -11.19
CA PRO A 302 -19.70 11.93 -11.11
C PRO A 302 -20.48 11.71 -12.42
N GLU A 303 -20.42 12.66 -13.33
CA GLU A 303 -21.21 12.70 -14.58
C GLU A 303 -20.46 12.26 -15.85
N SER A 304 -19.17 11.96 -15.77
CA SER A 304 -18.43 11.55 -16.96
C SER A 304 -18.52 10.05 -17.18
N GLY A 305 -19.41 9.66 -18.08
CA GLY A 305 -19.52 8.28 -18.57
C GLY A 305 -18.17 7.69 -18.94
N TRP A 306 -17.98 6.51 -18.46
CA TRP A 306 -16.81 5.67 -18.52
C TRP A 306 -16.63 5.17 -19.92
N PRO A 307 -16.47 5.32 -20.99
CA PRO A 307 -15.55 4.76 -21.99
C PRO A 307 -14.72 5.77 -22.81
N GLU A 308 -15.16 7.01 -22.95
CA GLU A 308 -14.52 7.92 -23.88
C GLU A 308 -13.21 8.58 -23.38
N ARG A 309 -13.03 8.67 -22.06
CA ARG A 309 -11.81 9.26 -21.47
C ARG A 309 -10.59 8.34 -21.54
N ARG A 310 -10.77 7.03 -21.60
CA ARG A 310 -9.68 6.06 -21.66
C ARG A 310 -8.86 6.17 -22.94
N ALA A 311 -9.49 6.43 -24.07
CA ALA A 311 -8.80 6.60 -25.33
C ALA A 311 -7.85 7.83 -25.31
N ARG A 312 -8.25 8.92 -24.63
CA ARG A 312 -7.42 10.13 -24.49
C ARG A 312 -6.33 9.99 -23.42
N GLN A 313 -6.59 9.28 -22.31
CA GLN A 313 -5.57 9.07 -21.28
C GLN A 313 -4.54 8.01 -21.71
N MET A 314 -4.92 6.98 -22.45
CA MET A 314 -3.97 6.01 -23.01
C MET A 314 -3.09 6.57 -24.13
N THR A 315 -3.50 7.65 -24.79
CA THR A 315 -2.66 8.34 -25.79
C THR A 315 -1.61 9.26 -25.13
N LEU A 316 -1.74 9.52 -23.84
CA LEU A 316 -0.77 10.27 -23.03
C LEU A 316 0.27 9.34 -22.33
N PHE A 317 0.17 8.02 -22.56
CA PHE A 317 1.11 7.02 -22.03
C PHE A 317 1.97 6.41 -23.15
#